data_1c8b73b1f56a3c2baa0a97a02100db04
#
_entry.id   1c8b73b1f56a3c2baa0a97a02100db04
#
_cell.length_a   1.000
_cell.length_b   1.000
_cell.length_c   1.000
_cell.angle_alpha   90.00
_cell.angle_beta   90.00
_cell.angle_gamma   90.00
#
_symmetry.space_group_name_H-M   'P 1'
#
loop_
_entity.id
_entity.type
_entity.pdbx_description
1 polymer ?
#
loop_
_entity_poly.entity_id
_entity_poly.type
_entity_poly.pdbx_seq_one_letter_code
_entity_poly.pdbx_strand_id
1 'polypeptide(L)'
;MKELKKSTRREPVSRKKNTAEKKEQTAKKSTKKNTGKEIKKENKKDTEKGTWKSVTKERVYDPNGKVLVITYACVVLFLALAVYMGYFLQMKSEDVINNPYNARLDSFSDRIVRGSILASDGTVLAETTTDDAGNETRVYNYGGVFDHAVGYSSKGKTGIEAMANFYLLSSHVNLVEQAGNELAGAKNLGDSVVTTLDMELQQAAYAALGDRRGAVIAMEPDTGKILAMVSKPGYDPNTLLQDWASLTDSSNNQGQLVNRATAGLYPPGSTFKIVTALEYMREHPDDYKDFHFDCNGVYHNGDYSIKCFHSEAHGSQDFMKAFANSCNGAFSSLGLTMDLDRFHATAEELLFNNPLPLSGYSYKESSFNMKGGAGTWEVLQTSIGQGTTLITPLHNALITAAVANGGTLMKPYLLDRVVSAGGEEVKKFLPTSGGTLMTATEAANLTELMRDVVVE
;
A
#
# COMPACT_ATOMS: atom_id res chain seq x y z
N MET A 1 14.76 -58.64 -13.05
CA MET A 1 15.74 -59.17 -12.07
C MET A 1 15.60 -58.29 -10.86
N LYS A 2 14.87 -58.76 -9.91
CA LYS A 2 15.16 -59.22 -8.55
C LYS A 2 15.56 -58.02 -7.66
N GLU A 3 14.68 -57.58 -6.81
CA GLU A 3 14.40 -58.00 -5.41
C GLU A 3 15.54 -57.52 -4.47
N LEU A 4 15.33 -56.95 -3.32
CA LEU A 4 14.54 -57.25 -2.12
C LEU A 4 14.58 -56.03 -1.17
N LYS A 5 13.42 -55.55 -0.61
CA LYS A 5 12.85 -55.87 0.72
C LYS A 5 13.75 -55.52 1.93
N LYS A 6 13.26 -54.66 2.81
CA LYS A 6 12.64 -54.82 4.16
C LYS A 6 12.68 -53.51 4.89
N SER A 7 11.56 -52.92 5.28
CA SER A 7 10.70 -53.19 6.44
C SER A 7 11.39 -53.02 7.78
N THR A 8 11.05 -51.95 8.50
CA THR A 8 10.71 -52.11 9.92
C THR A 8 9.79 -50.96 10.37
N ARG A 9 8.64 -51.36 10.69
CA ARG A 9 7.54 -50.72 11.42
C ARG A 9 7.86 -50.72 12.90
N ARG A 10 7.71 -49.63 13.64
CA ARG A 10 7.40 -49.64 15.08
C ARG A 10 6.51 -48.46 15.45
N GLU A 11 5.27 -48.74 15.68
CA GLU A 11 4.36 -48.11 16.63
C GLU A 11 4.42 -48.83 17.97
N PRO A 12 3.64 -48.39 18.99
CA PRO A 12 3.70 -47.16 19.77
C PRO A 12 3.88 -47.50 21.27
N VAL A 13 4.28 -46.56 22.10
CA VAL A 13 4.12 -46.73 23.56
C VAL A 13 3.37 -45.55 24.14
N SER A 14 2.15 -45.85 24.51
CA SER A 14 1.34 -45.09 25.43
C SER A 14 1.93 -45.10 26.85
N ARG A 15 1.91 -44.01 27.55
CA ARG A 15 1.71 -44.03 29.01
C ARG A 15 1.04 -42.76 29.51
N LYS A 16 -0.07 -43.05 30.13
CA LYS A 16 -0.99 -42.18 30.85
C LYS A 16 -0.37 -41.61 32.12
N LYS A 17 -1.02 -40.50 32.54
CA LYS A 17 -1.27 -40.00 33.91
C LYS A 17 -0.16 -39.19 34.56
N ASN A 18 -0.43 -37.93 34.86
CA ASN A 18 -1.06 -37.57 36.13
C ASN A 18 -1.73 -36.21 36.07
N THR A 19 -2.95 -36.24 36.47
CA THR A 19 -3.87 -35.23 36.86
C THR A 19 -3.45 -34.61 38.21
N ALA A 20 -3.92 -33.40 38.42
CA ALA A 20 -3.99 -32.63 39.67
C ALA A 20 -2.79 -31.65 39.87
N GLU A 21 -3.06 -30.41 39.72
CA GLU A 21 -3.52 -29.53 40.77
C GLU A 21 -4.08 -28.23 40.18
N LYS A 22 -5.33 -28.11 40.48
CA LYS A 22 -6.17 -26.95 40.21
C LYS A 22 -6.40 -26.26 41.54
N LYS A 23 -6.43 -24.93 41.50
CA LYS A 23 -6.94 -24.07 42.58
C LYS A 23 -5.89 -23.63 43.61
N GLU A 24 -5.65 -22.39 43.65
CA GLU A 24 -6.09 -21.41 44.62
C GLU A 24 -5.20 -20.19 44.62
N GLN A 25 -5.76 -19.09 44.23
CA GLN A 25 -5.42 -17.78 44.79
C GLN A 25 -6.41 -16.74 44.33
N THR A 26 -7.60 -16.85 44.93
CA THR A 26 -8.53 -15.73 45.00
C THR A 26 -8.56 -15.27 46.44
N ALA A 27 -8.51 -13.98 46.65
CA ALA A 27 -8.95 -13.25 47.82
C ALA A 27 -8.09 -13.32 49.10
N LYS A 28 -7.38 -12.23 49.36
CA LYS A 28 -7.18 -11.73 50.71
C LYS A 28 -7.57 -10.26 50.79
N LYS A 29 -8.83 -10.03 51.08
CA LYS A 29 -9.33 -8.86 51.79
C LYS A 29 -9.02 -9.08 53.27
N SER A 30 -8.16 -8.29 53.83
CA SER A 30 -7.98 -8.29 55.28
C SER A 30 -8.76 -7.15 55.93
N THR A 31 -9.79 -7.53 56.59
CA THR A 31 -10.43 -6.86 57.71
C THR A 31 -9.41 -6.66 58.83
N LYS A 32 -9.24 -5.44 59.33
CA LYS A 32 -8.69 -5.18 60.65
C LYS A 32 -9.78 -4.60 61.52
N LYS A 33 -10.11 -5.41 62.53
CA LYS A 33 -11.05 -5.19 63.59
C LYS A 33 -10.52 -4.18 64.61
N ASN A 34 -11.41 -3.35 65.08
CA ASN A 34 -11.37 -2.57 66.32
C ASN A 34 -11.03 -3.40 67.52
N THR A 35 -10.22 -2.85 68.40
CA THR A 35 -10.28 -3.16 69.80
C THR A 35 -10.47 -1.87 70.60
N GLY A 36 -11.58 -1.84 71.33
CA GLY A 36 -11.97 -0.76 72.18
C GLY A 36 -11.22 -0.75 73.50
N LYS A 37 -11.26 0.38 74.13
CA LYS A 37 -11.19 0.47 75.65
C LYS A 37 -12.13 1.55 76.08
N GLU A 38 -13.15 1.10 76.84
CA GLU A 38 -13.99 1.90 77.71
C GLU A 38 -13.16 2.52 78.85
N ILE A 39 -13.42 3.77 79.16
CA ILE A 39 -13.27 4.32 80.50
C ILE A 39 -14.41 5.32 80.76
N LYS A 40 -15.19 4.96 81.72
CA LYS A 40 -16.20 5.51 82.59
C LYS A 40 -16.58 6.99 82.54
N LYS A 41 -17.89 7.12 82.70
CA LYS A 41 -18.69 8.27 83.05
C LYS A 41 -18.21 9.00 84.29
N GLU A 42 -18.34 10.32 84.25
CA GLU A 42 -18.88 11.06 85.40
C GLU A 42 -19.62 12.33 84.93
N ASN A 43 -20.79 12.51 85.50
CA ASN A 43 -21.73 13.60 85.30
C ASN A 43 -21.23 14.91 85.89
N LYS A 44 -21.46 16.03 85.18
CA LYS A 44 -21.99 17.24 85.80
C LYS A 44 -22.76 18.07 84.81
N LYS A 45 -23.98 18.35 85.17
CA LYS A 45 -24.87 19.37 84.59
C LYS A 45 -24.24 20.73 84.77
N ASP A 46 -24.23 21.56 83.80
CA ASP A 46 -24.62 22.96 83.94
C ASP A 46 -24.99 23.52 82.54
N THR A 47 -26.13 24.15 82.61
CA THR A 47 -26.81 24.86 81.51
C THR A 47 -26.11 26.17 81.24
N GLU A 48 -25.65 26.37 80.00
CA GLU A 48 -25.58 27.73 79.44
C GLU A 48 -25.81 27.73 77.95
N LYS A 49 -26.71 28.59 77.50
CA LYS A 49 -27.04 28.89 76.10
C LYS A 49 -25.85 29.54 75.40
N GLY A 50 -25.18 28.80 74.55
CA GLY A 50 -24.12 29.31 73.67
C GLY A 50 -24.49 29.18 72.21
N THR A 51 -24.64 30.30 71.58
CA THR A 51 -24.85 30.51 70.16
C THR A 51 -23.88 29.69 69.33
N TRP A 52 -24.43 28.90 68.39
CA TRP A 52 -23.65 28.19 67.39
C TRP A 52 -22.97 29.22 66.40
N LYS A 53 -21.71 29.51 66.63
CA LYS A 53 -20.89 30.14 65.62
C LYS A 53 -20.52 29.05 64.63
N SER A 54 -21.04 29.18 63.44
CA SER A 54 -20.55 28.41 62.25
C SER A 54 -19.05 28.66 62.08
N VAL A 55 -18.25 27.64 62.38
CA VAL A 55 -16.84 27.64 62.00
C VAL A 55 -16.79 27.49 60.48
N THR A 56 -16.77 28.60 59.80
CA THR A 56 -16.36 28.64 58.42
C THR A 56 -14.94 28.10 58.37
N LYS A 57 -14.74 26.90 57.78
CA LYS A 57 -13.43 26.41 57.40
C LYS A 57 -12.83 27.46 56.43
N GLU A 58 -11.99 28.31 56.92
CA GLU A 58 -11.12 29.09 56.07
C GLU A 58 -10.35 28.11 55.17
N ARG A 59 -10.59 28.17 53.88
CA ARG A 59 -9.76 27.46 52.91
C ARG A 59 -8.37 28.08 53.01
N VAL A 60 -7.47 27.40 53.69
CA VAL A 60 -6.05 27.72 53.66
C VAL A 60 -5.65 27.70 52.18
N TYR A 61 -5.35 28.87 51.64
CA TYR A 61 -4.83 29.02 50.27
C TYR A 61 -3.47 28.34 50.23
N ASP A 62 -3.43 27.13 49.63
CA ASP A 62 -2.17 26.44 49.36
C ASP A 62 -1.64 26.90 47.98
N PRO A 63 -0.68 27.82 47.96
CA PRO A 63 -0.09 28.30 46.70
C PRO A 63 0.66 27.20 45.94
N ASN A 64 1.10 26.13 46.64
CA ASN A 64 1.83 25.02 46.07
C ASN A 64 0.91 24.11 45.23
N GLY A 65 -0.38 23.99 45.59
CA GLY A 65 -1.33 23.19 44.84
C GLY A 65 -1.52 23.64 43.38
N LYS A 66 -1.53 24.96 43.15
CA LYS A 66 -1.63 25.50 41.79
C LYS A 66 -0.35 25.29 40.99
N VAL A 67 0.80 25.46 41.63
CA VAL A 67 2.11 25.21 41.02
C VAL A 67 2.23 23.73 40.67
N LEU A 68 1.81 22.83 41.57
CA LEU A 68 1.83 21.39 41.32
C LEU A 68 0.96 20.98 40.13
N VAL A 69 -0.23 21.55 39.96
CA VAL A 69 -1.12 21.30 38.80
C VAL A 69 -0.45 21.77 37.53
N ILE A 70 0.16 22.96 37.53
CA ILE A 70 0.89 23.46 36.34
C ILE A 70 2.08 22.55 36.02
N THR A 71 2.82 22.12 37.04
CA THR A 71 3.96 21.20 36.85
C THR A 71 3.52 19.88 36.23
N TYR A 72 2.46 19.27 36.72
CA TYR A 72 1.93 18.03 36.13
C TYR A 72 1.40 18.27 34.72
N ALA A 73 0.74 19.39 34.42
CA ALA A 73 0.29 19.73 33.08
C ALA A 73 1.48 19.85 32.12
N CYS A 74 2.59 20.50 32.54
CA CYS A 74 3.81 20.58 31.76
C CYS A 74 4.45 19.19 31.54
N VAL A 75 4.53 18.36 32.57
CA VAL A 75 5.08 17.00 32.46
C VAL A 75 4.26 16.18 31.46
N VAL A 76 2.92 16.21 31.55
CA VAL A 76 2.03 15.53 30.60
C VAL A 76 2.24 16.05 29.18
N LEU A 77 2.38 17.36 28.99
CA LEU A 77 2.66 17.95 27.69
C LEU A 77 4.00 17.46 27.12
N PHE A 78 5.07 17.45 27.91
CA PHE A 78 6.38 16.96 27.47
C PHE A 78 6.36 15.47 27.14
N LEU A 79 5.64 14.66 27.93
CA LEU A 79 5.45 13.23 27.62
C LEU A 79 4.68 13.04 26.32
N ALA A 80 3.60 13.80 26.11
CA ALA A 80 2.83 13.76 24.86
C ALA A 80 3.70 14.15 23.66
N LEU A 81 4.54 15.19 23.79
CA LEU A 81 5.49 15.59 22.75
C LEU A 81 6.54 14.51 22.49
N ALA A 82 7.06 13.85 23.51
CA ALA A 82 8.03 12.77 23.35
C ALA A 82 7.41 11.55 22.63
N VAL A 83 6.18 11.17 23.01
CA VAL A 83 5.43 10.10 22.32
C VAL A 83 5.13 10.48 20.88
N TYR A 84 4.69 11.72 20.63
CA TYR A 84 4.45 12.22 19.28
C TYR A 84 5.72 12.24 18.45
N MET A 85 6.86 12.66 19.03
CA MET A 85 8.16 12.64 18.35
C MET A 85 8.57 11.21 17.98
N GLY A 86 8.40 10.25 18.89
CA GLY A 86 8.63 8.83 18.61
C GLY A 86 7.75 8.30 17.47
N TYR A 87 6.46 8.62 17.51
CA TYR A 87 5.53 8.30 16.43
C TYR A 87 5.96 8.94 15.10
N PHE A 88 6.28 10.23 15.11
CA PHE A 88 6.70 10.96 13.91
C PHE A 88 7.97 10.34 13.30
N LEU A 89 8.99 10.08 14.14
CA LEU A 89 10.25 9.48 13.68
C LEU A 89 10.04 8.08 13.07
N GLN A 90 9.14 7.29 13.64
CA GLN A 90 8.90 5.91 13.18
C GLN A 90 7.99 5.82 11.96
N MET A 91 6.96 6.69 11.88
CA MET A 91 5.86 6.53 10.92
C MET A 91 5.80 7.60 9.84
N LYS A 92 6.39 8.78 10.07
CA LYS A 92 6.21 9.94 9.19
C LYS A 92 7.52 10.54 8.69
N SER A 93 8.64 10.26 9.32
CA SER A 93 9.91 10.88 8.96
C SER A 93 10.35 10.55 7.54
N GLU A 94 10.14 9.32 7.09
CA GLU A 94 10.50 8.90 5.73
C GLU A 94 9.72 9.67 4.67
N ASP A 95 8.42 9.85 4.84
CA ASP A 95 7.57 10.59 3.90
C ASP A 95 8.01 12.08 3.80
N VAL A 96 8.43 12.66 4.95
CA VAL A 96 8.87 14.06 4.99
C VAL A 96 10.29 14.23 4.44
N ILE A 97 11.20 13.32 4.77
CA ILE A 97 12.60 13.35 4.32
C ILE A 97 12.66 13.10 2.81
N ASN A 98 11.95 12.10 2.31
CA ASN A 98 11.95 11.72 0.89
C ASN A 98 10.99 12.56 0.03
N ASN A 99 10.39 13.62 0.60
CA ASN A 99 9.53 14.51 -0.17
C ASN A 99 10.33 15.13 -1.33
N PRO A 100 9.89 14.99 -2.61
CA PRO A 100 10.59 15.52 -3.77
C PRO A 100 10.83 17.03 -3.73
N TYR A 101 10.03 17.76 -2.94
CA TYR A 101 10.14 19.21 -2.74
C TYR A 101 11.05 19.60 -1.56
N ASN A 102 11.74 18.63 -0.93
CA ASN A 102 12.65 18.90 0.18
C ASN A 102 13.99 19.47 -0.34
N ALA A 103 14.04 20.78 -0.58
CA ALA A 103 15.23 21.46 -1.09
C ALA A 103 16.46 21.37 -0.15
N ARG A 104 16.29 20.97 1.11
CA ARG A 104 17.42 20.76 2.03
C ARG A 104 18.32 19.62 1.60
N LEU A 105 17.76 18.59 0.93
CA LEU A 105 18.55 17.48 0.42
C LEU A 105 19.50 17.91 -0.70
N ASP A 106 19.17 18.94 -1.45
CA ASP A 106 20.03 19.42 -2.53
C ASP A 106 21.35 20.02 -2.00
N SER A 107 21.36 20.51 -0.74
CA SER A 107 22.59 20.98 -0.11
C SER A 107 23.61 19.86 0.21
N PHE A 108 23.17 18.58 0.24
CA PHE A 108 24.08 17.45 0.40
C PHE A 108 24.83 17.13 -0.91
N SER A 109 24.29 17.49 -2.07
CA SER A 109 24.94 17.30 -3.36
C SER A 109 26.29 18.04 -3.48
N ASP A 110 26.51 19.06 -2.66
CA ASP A 110 27.79 19.76 -2.60
C ASP A 110 28.91 18.94 -1.93
N ARG A 111 28.54 17.90 -1.16
CA ARG A 111 29.45 17.06 -0.38
C ARG A 111 29.41 15.59 -0.77
N ILE A 112 28.39 15.17 -1.49
CA ILE A 112 28.14 13.76 -1.82
C ILE A 112 27.91 13.61 -3.31
N VAL A 113 28.66 12.72 -3.95
CA VAL A 113 28.39 12.25 -5.31
C VAL A 113 27.18 11.31 -5.25
N ARG A 114 26.14 11.63 -5.99
CA ARG A 114 24.87 10.87 -5.96
C ARG A 114 25.09 9.40 -6.24
N GLY A 115 24.62 8.51 -5.37
CA GLY A 115 24.74 7.07 -5.45
C GLY A 115 24.01 6.44 -6.63
N SER A 116 24.24 5.15 -6.87
CA SER A 116 23.71 4.41 -8.02
C SER A 116 22.34 3.81 -7.71
N ILE A 117 21.52 3.64 -8.75
CA ILE A 117 20.28 2.87 -8.74
C ILE A 117 20.53 1.57 -9.49
N LEU A 118 20.27 0.45 -8.83
CA LEU A 118 20.55 -0.89 -9.33
C LEU A 118 19.25 -1.67 -9.51
N ALA A 119 19.20 -2.52 -10.51
CA ALA A 119 18.17 -3.55 -10.65
C ALA A 119 18.32 -4.61 -9.54
N SER A 120 17.39 -5.55 -9.45
CA SER A 120 17.39 -6.60 -8.43
C SER A 120 18.61 -7.52 -8.47
N ASP A 121 19.19 -7.71 -9.65
CA ASP A 121 20.39 -8.49 -9.94
C ASP A 121 21.71 -7.71 -9.73
N GLY A 122 21.63 -6.41 -9.38
CA GLY A 122 22.78 -5.52 -9.21
C GLY A 122 23.19 -4.79 -10.50
N THR A 123 22.51 -4.96 -11.61
CA THR A 123 22.79 -4.22 -12.84
C THR A 123 22.54 -2.72 -12.63
N VAL A 124 23.48 -1.88 -13.05
CA VAL A 124 23.43 -0.42 -12.86
C VAL A 124 22.42 0.21 -13.82
N LEU A 125 21.33 0.73 -13.29
CA LEU A 125 20.28 1.43 -14.05
C LEU A 125 20.60 2.92 -14.22
N ALA A 126 21.09 3.55 -13.12
CA ALA A 126 21.55 4.95 -13.15
C ALA A 126 22.73 5.13 -12.22
N GLU A 127 23.71 5.90 -12.65
CA GLU A 127 24.91 6.22 -11.90
C GLU A 127 25.37 7.66 -12.15
N THR A 128 26.25 8.17 -11.30
CA THR A 128 26.90 9.46 -11.50
C THR A 128 28.36 9.23 -11.88
N THR A 129 28.73 9.68 -13.07
CA THR A 129 30.11 9.69 -13.55
C THR A 129 30.73 11.06 -13.30
N THR A 130 32.02 11.08 -12.96
CA THR A 130 32.79 12.32 -12.78
C THR A 130 33.89 12.36 -13.80
N ASP A 131 34.02 13.47 -14.53
CA ASP A 131 35.10 13.65 -15.50
C ASP A 131 36.40 14.11 -14.82
N ASP A 132 37.48 14.20 -15.61
CA ASP A 132 38.81 14.62 -15.11
C ASP A 132 38.82 16.08 -14.56
N ALA A 133 37.83 16.89 -14.93
CA ALA A 133 37.65 18.26 -14.44
C ALA A 133 36.79 18.33 -13.17
N GLY A 134 36.26 17.18 -12.70
CA GLY A 134 35.39 17.09 -11.51
C GLY A 134 33.92 17.38 -11.80
N ASN A 135 33.50 17.46 -13.06
CA ASN A 135 32.09 17.66 -13.40
C ASN A 135 31.32 16.35 -13.26
N GLU A 136 30.21 16.36 -12.56
CA GLU A 136 29.35 15.23 -12.34
C GLU A 136 28.25 15.17 -13.41
N THR A 137 28.08 14.00 -14.01
CA THR A 137 27.01 13.73 -14.97
C THR A 137 26.21 12.51 -14.53
N ARG A 138 24.88 12.64 -14.41
CA ARG A 138 23.98 11.52 -14.14
C ARG A 138 23.69 10.79 -15.44
N VAL A 139 23.99 9.49 -15.46
CA VAL A 139 23.85 8.62 -16.63
C VAL A 139 22.81 7.55 -16.36
N TYR A 140 21.89 7.35 -17.31
CA TYR A 140 20.84 6.34 -17.28
C TYR A 140 21.13 5.30 -18.36
N ASN A 141 21.72 4.15 -17.95
CA ASN A 141 22.34 3.19 -18.85
C ASN A 141 21.36 2.52 -19.84
N TYR A 142 20.06 2.50 -19.54
CA TYR A 142 19.04 1.87 -20.38
C TYR A 142 18.02 2.86 -20.96
N GLY A 143 18.28 4.17 -20.86
CA GLY A 143 17.46 5.22 -21.46
C GLY A 143 15.97 5.06 -21.16
N GLY A 144 15.15 5.07 -22.21
CA GLY A 144 13.69 5.01 -22.10
C GLY A 144 13.11 3.67 -21.63
N VAL A 145 13.90 2.60 -21.44
CA VAL A 145 13.37 1.31 -20.95
C VAL A 145 12.93 1.39 -19.49
N PHE A 146 13.62 2.19 -18.69
CA PHE A 146 13.37 2.37 -17.26
C PHE A 146 12.94 3.80 -16.92
N ASP A 147 12.67 4.65 -17.89
CA ASP A 147 12.42 6.07 -17.74
C ASP A 147 11.42 6.42 -16.64
N HIS A 148 10.25 5.79 -16.65
CA HIS A 148 9.20 6.07 -15.68
C HIS A 148 9.40 5.37 -14.34
N ALA A 149 10.07 4.24 -14.30
CA ALA A 149 10.35 3.53 -13.05
C ALA A 149 11.49 4.21 -12.29
N VAL A 150 12.63 4.40 -12.95
CA VAL A 150 13.80 5.08 -12.36
C VAL A 150 13.55 6.58 -12.23
N GLY A 151 12.95 7.20 -13.24
CA GLY A 151 12.69 8.63 -13.27
C GLY A 151 13.91 9.44 -13.71
N TYR A 152 13.96 10.69 -13.26
CA TYR A 152 15.06 11.63 -13.53
C TYR A 152 15.33 12.50 -12.28
N SER A 153 16.55 13.04 -12.20
CA SER A 153 16.99 13.91 -11.11
C SER A 153 17.12 15.40 -11.49
N SER A 154 17.00 15.75 -12.77
CA SER A 154 17.01 17.09 -13.31
C SER A 154 15.58 17.63 -13.50
N LYS A 155 15.37 18.97 -13.46
CA LYS A 155 14.02 19.57 -13.60
C LYS A 155 12.97 19.07 -12.59
N GLY A 156 13.39 18.88 -11.36
CA GLY A 156 12.66 18.18 -10.30
C GLY A 156 13.19 16.75 -10.17
N LYS A 157 12.41 15.91 -9.55
CA LYS A 157 12.75 14.49 -9.37
C LYS A 157 11.49 13.64 -9.54
N THR A 158 11.60 12.48 -10.18
CA THR A 158 10.48 11.56 -10.36
C THR A 158 10.96 10.12 -10.14
N GLY A 159 10.01 9.17 -10.05
CA GLY A 159 10.34 7.76 -9.92
C GLY A 159 11.24 7.44 -8.72
N ILE A 160 12.10 6.46 -8.87
CA ILE A 160 13.06 6.03 -7.84
C ILE A 160 14.06 7.15 -7.50
N GLU A 161 14.43 7.99 -8.46
CA GLU A 161 15.27 9.17 -8.21
C GLU A 161 14.67 10.12 -7.15
N ALA A 162 13.35 10.26 -7.14
CA ALA A 162 12.64 11.05 -6.11
C ALA A 162 12.47 10.24 -4.82
N MET A 163 12.02 9.01 -4.92
CA MET A 163 11.71 8.13 -3.79
C MET A 163 12.95 7.83 -2.94
N ALA A 164 14.09 7.60 -3.59
CA ALA A 164 15.36 7.25 -2.95
C ALA A 164 16.29 8.45 -2.73
N ASN A 165 15.84 9.69 -2.99
CA ASN A 165 16.71 10.88 -3.02
C ASN A 165 17.55 11.05 -1.75
N PHE A 166 16.97 10.79 -0.58
CA PHE A 166 17.70 10.85 0.70
C PHE A 166 18.84 9.83 0.75
N TYR A 167 18.58 8.58 0.38
CA TYR A 167 19.58 7.51 0.41
C TYR A 167 20.71 7.77 -0.59
N LEU A 168 20.35 8.17 -1.80
CA LEU A 168 21.32 8.49 -2.86
C LEU A 168 22.23 9.68 -2.52
N LEU A 169 21.80 10.55 -1.59
CA LEU A 169 22.57 11.69 -1.09
C LEU A 169 23.03 11.50 0.38
N SER A 170 22.94 10.29 0.92
CA SER A 170 23.53 9.88 2.19
C SER A 170 24.78 9.05 1.92
N SER A 171 25.77 9.10 2.81
CA SER A 171 26.99 8.33 2.64
C SER A 171 27.31 7.58 3.93
N HIS A 172 27.45 6.28 3.83
CA HIS A 172 27.90 5.38 4.91
C HIS A 172 29.27 4.82 4.59
N VAL A 173 30.16 5.64 4.01
CA VAL A 173 31.58 5.29 3.89
C VAL A 173 32.22 5.22 5.26
N ASN A 174 33.30 4.43 5.41
CA ASN A 174 33.98 4.32 6.68
C ASN A 174 34.64 5.67 7.10
N LEU A 175 34.80 5.87 8.41
CA LEU A 175 35.29 7.14 8.96
C LEU A 175 36.69 7.53 8.47
N VAL A 176 37.55 6.57 8.12
CA VAL A 176 38.89 6.83 7.61
C VAL A 176 38.84 7.36 6.19
N GLU A 177 38.00 6.79 5.35
CA GLU A 177 37.75 7.23 3.99
C GLU A 177 37.09 8.61 3.99
N GLN A 178 36.07 8.82 4.83
CA GLN A 178 35.42 10.11 5.00
C GLN A 178 36.43 11.21 5.38
N ALA A 179 37.30 10.94 6.37
CA ALA A 179 38.32 11.89 6.77
C ALA A 179 39.36 12.14 5.66
N GLY A 180 39.71 11.10 4.90
CA GLY A 180 40.60 11.23 3.75
C GLY A 180 40.01 12.10 2.64
N ASN A 181 38.75 11.90 2.29
CA ASN A 181 38.04 12.68 1.29
C ASN A 181 37.89 14.13 1.74
N GLU A 182 37.57 14.36 3.02
CA GLU A 182 37.43 15.70 3.59
C GLU A 182 38.75 16.47 3.55
N LEU A 183 39.89 15.81 3.86
CA LEU A 183 41.24 16.41 3.76
C LEU A 183 41.66 16.68 2.31
N ALA A 184 41.19 15.83 1.37
CA ALA A 184 41.48 16.02 -0.05
C ALA A 184 40.53 17.02 -0.73
N GLY A 185 39.51 17.51 -0.03
CA GLY A 185 38.45 18.34 -0.62
C GLY A 185 37.58 17.56 -1.63
N ALA A 186 37.57 16.23 -1.54
CA ALA A 186 36.77 15.37 -2.41
C ALA A 186 35.39 15.07 -1.79
N LYS A 187 34.40 14.82 -2.64
CA LYS A 187 33.08 14.39 -2.19
C LYS A 187 33.11 12.90 -1.80
N ASN A 188 32.24 12.54 -0.83
CA ASN A 188 32.01 11.14 -0.52
C ASN A 188 31.04 10.53 -1.53
N LEU A 189 31.15 9.21 -1.79
CA LEU A 189 30.18 8.50 -2.59
C LEU A 189 28.90 8.28 -1.79
N GLY A 190 27.76 8.58 -2.40
CA GLY A 190 26.44 8.30 -1.84
C GLY A 190 26.13 6.81 -1.84
N ASP A 191 25.20 6.42 -0.97
CA ASP A 191 24.71 5.05 -0.92
C ASP A 191 23.95 4.70 -2.19
N SER A 192 24.04 3.44 -2.60
CA SER A 192 23.31 2.91 -3.75
C SER A 192 22.01 2.25 -3.32
N VAL A 193 21.02 2.28 -4.19
CA VAL A 193 19.73 1.66 -3.95
C VAL A 193 19.54 0.49 -4.90
N VAL A 194 19.31 -0.71 -4.36
CA VAL A 194 18.91 -1.89 -5.11
C VAL A 194 17.39 -1.91 -5.16
N THR A 195 16.85 -2.02 -6.36
CA THR A 195 15.41 -2.03 -6.61
C THR A 195 14.86 -3.45 -6.66
N THR A 196 13.53 -3.57 -6.72
CA THR A 196 12.84 -4.85 -6.98
C THR A 196 12.70 -5.14 -8.47
N LEU A 197 13.13 -4.22 -9.35
CA LEU A 197 12.97 -4.34 -10.80
C LEU A 197 13.81 -5.48 -11.34
N ASP A 198 13.17 -6.36 -12.09
CA ASP A 198 13.79 -7.45 -12.83
C ASP A 198 14.17 -6.97 -14.23
N MET A 199 15.43 -7.12 -14.61
CA MET A 199 15.98 -6.64 -15.87
C MET A 199 15.31 -7.29 -17.08
N GLU A 200 15.21 -8.61 -17.06
CA GLU A 200 14.69 -9.37 -18.21
C GLU A 200 13.21 -9.10 -18.39
N LEU A 201 12.45 -9.12 -17.28
CA LEU A 201 11.01 -8.85 -17.30
C LEU A 201 10.69 -7.43 -17.75
N GLN A 202 11.43 -6.42 -17.29
CA GLN A 202 11.26 -5.03 -17.71
C GLN A 202 11.53 -4.86 -19.22
N GLN A 203 12.61 -5.43 -19.70
CA GLN A 203 12.95 -5.38 -21.13
C GLN A 203 11.93 -6.12 -21.99
N ALA A 204 11.49 -7.31 -21.56
CA ALA A 204 10.45 -8.08 -22.23
C ALA A 204 9.12 -7.31 -22.28
N ALA A 205 8.70 -6.71 -21.16
CA ALA A 205 7.50 -5.89 -21.07
C ALA A 205 7.59 -4.66 -21.99
N TYR A 206 8.75 -3.98 -22.00
CA TYR A 206 9.00 -2.84 -22.87
C TYR A 206 8.95 -3.21 -24.36
N ALA A 207 9.55 -4.34 -24.74
CA ALA A 207 9.53 -4.86 -26.10
C ALA A 207 8.12 -5.31 -26.53
N ALA A 208 7.40 -6.02 -25.65
CA ALA A 208 6.05 -6.51 -25.92
C ALA A 208 5.03 -5.37 -26.12
N LEU A 209 5.20 -4.25 -25.42
CA LEU A 209 4.36 -3.08 -25.64
C LEU A 209 4.60 -2.43 -27.02
N GLY A 210 5.79 -2.60 -27.59
CA GLY A 210 6.15 -2.06 -28.93
C GLY A 210 5.90 -0.56 -29.00
N ASP A 211 5.27 -0.11 -30.08
CA ASP A 211 4.91 1.31 -30.29
C ASP A 211 3.52 1.68 -29.74
N ARG A 212 2.87 0.75 -29.05
CA ARG A 212 1.54 0.99 -28.49
C ARG A 212 1.62 1.97 -27.32
N ARG A 213 0.65 2.87 -27.27
CA ARG A 213 0.46 3.77 -26.13
C ARG A 213 -0.21 3.00 -24.98
N GLY A 214 0.45 2.92 -23.83
CA GLY A 214 -0.09 2.18 -22.68
C GLY A 214 0.92 1.97 -21.59
N ALA A 215 0.64 1.02 -20.71
CA ALA A 215 1.51 0.63 -19.62
C ALA A 215 1.51 -0.89 -19.42
N VAL A 216 2.61 -1.40 -18.88
CA VAL A 216 2.71 -2.75 -18.35
C VAL A 216 3.22 -2.64 -16.92
N ILE A 217 2.60 -3.38 -16.01
CA ILE A 217 3.07 -3.53 -14.64
C ILE A 217 3.04 -5.01 -14.27
N ALA A 218 4.10 -5.49 -13.66
CA ALA A 218 4.20 -6.83 -13.11
C ALA A 218 4.59 -6.74 -11.65
N MET A 219 3.93 -7.53 -10.81
CA MET A 219 4.18 -7.53 -9.37
C MET A 219 4.06 -8.94 -8.79
N GLU A 220 4.73 -9.14 -7.67
CA GLU A 220 4.70 -10.36 -6.87
C GLU A 220 3.59 -10.24 -5.84
N PRO A 221 2.53 -11.09 -5.89
CA PRO A 221 1.33 -10.91 -5.07
C PRO A 221 1.56 -11.04 -3.57
N ASP A 222 2.43 -11.95 -3.14
CA ASP A 222 2.68 -12.30 -1.74
C ASP A 222 3.64 -11.34 -1.03
N THR A 223 4.41 -10.56 -1.77
CA THR A 223 5.36 -9.59 -1.22
C THR A 223 4.99 -8.15 -1.51
N GLY A 224 4.33 -7.89 -2.65
CA GLY A 224 4.07 -6.55 -3.17
C GLY A 224 5.23 -5.95 -3.97
N LYS A 225 6.30 -6.71 -4.28
CA LYS A 225 7.38 -6.24 -5.15
C LYS A 225 6.84 -5.89 -6.53
N ILE A 226 7.18 -4.71 -7.02
CA ILE A 226 6.98 -4.35 -8.41
C ILE A 226 8.22 -4.82 -9.20
N LEU A 227 8.03 -5.81 -10.05
CA LEU A 227 9.10 -6.44 -10.83
C LEU A 227 9.33 -5.73 -12.15
N ALA A 228 8.29 -5.16 -12.74
CA ALA A 228 8.40 -4.34 -13.94
C ALA A 228 7.35 -3.23 -13.94
N MET A 229 7.72 -2.06 -14.48
CA MET A 229 6.85 -0.91 -14.66
C MET A 229 7.24 -0.16 -15.94
N VAL A 230 6.45 -0.30 -16.97
CA VAL A 230 6.65 0.31 -18.30
C VAL A 230 5.51 1.28 -18.59
N SER A 231 5.82 2.43 -19.15
CA SER A 231 4.84 3.40 -19.65
C SER A 231 5.29 3.94 -20.99
N LYS A 232 4.43 3.90 -22.02
CA LYS A 232 4.73 4.44 -23.36
C LYS A 232 3.63 5.39 -23.84
N PRO A 233 3.99 6.41 -24.69
CA PRO A 233 5.35 6.82 -25.03
C PRO A 233 6.10 7.34 -23.81
N GLY A 234 7.40 7.15 -23.79
CA GLY A 234 8.32 7.59 -22.75
C GLY A 234 9.25 8.70 -23.24
N TYR A 235 10.36 8.88 -22.56
CA TYR A 235 11.41 9.87 -22.82
C TYR A 235 12.79 9.26 -22.55
N ASP A 236 13.86 9.90 -23.03
CA ASP A 236 15.20 9.55 -22.60
C ASP A 236 15.64 10.47 -21.44
N PRO A 237 15.90 9.95 -20.23
CA PRO A 237 16.36 10.75 -19.11
C PRO A 237 17.70 11.45 -19.37
N ASN A 238 18.54 10.89 -20.25
CA ASN A 238 19.85 11.48 -20.61
C ASN A 238 19.72 12.75 -21.44
N THR A 239 18.70 12.86 -22.28
CA THR A 239 18.44 14.03 -23.13
C THR A 239 17.35 14.94 -22.60
N LEU A 240 16.79 14.62 -21.42
CA LEU A 240 15.63 15.30 -20.84
C LEU A 240 15.75 16.83 -20.82
N LEU A 241 16.93 17.37 -20.47
CA LEU A 241 17.14 18.83 -20.41
C LEU A 241 17.04 19.50 -21.77
N GLN A 242 17.50 18.81 -22.82
CA GLN A 242 17.47 19.29 -24.21
C GLN A 242 16.05 19.19 -24.76
N ASP A 243 15.34 18.12 -24.43
CA ASP A 243 14.00 17.81 -24.94
C ASP A 243 12.88 18.44 -24.11
N TRP A 244 13.20 19.11 -22.98
CA TRP A 244 12.21 19.60 -22.03
C TRP A 244 11.14 20.49 -22.65
N ALA A 245 11.53 21.40 -23.55
CA ALA A 245 10.59 22.29 -24.21
C ALA A 245 9.58 21.52 -25.05
N SER A 246 10.02 20.51 -25.81
CA SER A 246 9.14 19.67 -26.63
C SER A 246 8.28 18.72 -25.80
N LEU A 247 8.83 18.18 -24.70
CA LEU A 247 8.12 17.28 -23.80
C LEU A 247 7.01 17.98 -23.01
N THR A 248 7.13 19.29 -22.78
CA THR A 248 6.16 20.12 -22.05
C THR A 248 5.26 20.96 -22.94
N ASP A 249 5.49 20.98 -24.26
CA ASP A 249 4.66 21.72 -25.21
C ASP A 249 3.27 21.06 -25.30
N SER A 250 2.23 21.78 -24.86
CA SER A 250 0.85 21.31 -24.86
C SER A 250 0.30 21.04 -26.24
N SER A 251 0.85 21.68 -27.29
CA SER A 251 0.42 21.49 -28.69
C SER A 251 0.93 20.19 -29.31
N ASN A 252 2.03 19.64 -28.78
CA ASN A 252 2.69 18.43 -29.28
C ASN A 252 2.88 17.36 -28.18
N ASN A 253 2.32 17.59 -26.99
CA ASN A 253 2.51 16.71 -25.83
C ASN A 253 1.70 15.41 -25.99
N GLN A 254 2.40 14.31 -26.22
CA GLN A 254 1.82 12.97 -26.21
C GLN A 254 1.69 12.37 -24.80
N GLY A 255 1.95 13.17 -23.76
CA GLY A 255 1.97 12.71 -22.37
C GLY A 255 3.15 11.78 -22.07
N GLN A 256 4.32 12.06 -22.65
CA GLN A 256 5.54 11.27 -22.47
C GLN A 256 6.05 11.29 -21.03
N LEU A 257 5.84 12.41 -20.32
CA LEU A 257 6.23 12.54 -18.91
C LEU A 257 5.22 11.91 -17.92
N VAL A 258 4.09 11.41 -18.43
CA VAL A 258 3.06 10.76 -17.58
C VAL A 258 3.38 9.27 -17.42
N ASN A 259 3.64 8.84 -16.20
CA ASN A 259 3.68 7.41 -15.90
C ASN A 259 2.26 6.84 -15.96
N ARG A 260 1.93 6.18 -17.07
CA ARG A 260 0.60 5.61 -17.30
C ARG A 260 0.29 4.43 -16.39
N ALA A 261 1.31 3.74 -15.88
CA ALA A 261 1.09 2.64 -14.94
C ALA A 261 0.46 3.12 -13.63
N THR A 262 0.85 4.31 -13.15
CA THR A 262 0.41 4.85 -11.86
C THR A 262 -0.57 6.02 -11.98
N ALA A 263 -0.50 6.81 -13.05
CA ALA A 263 -1.27 8.04 -13.21
C ALA A 263 -2.19 8.05 -14.43
N GLY A 264 -2.13 7.04 -15.31
CA GLY A 264 -3.09 6.88 -16.40
C GLY A 264 -4.42 6.35 -15.86
N LEU A 265 -5.51 7.07 -16.13
CA LEU A 265 -6.87 6.66 -15.76
C LEU A 265 -7.59 6.15 -17.01
N TYR A 266 -8.05 4.91 -16.95
CA TYR A 266 -8.70 4.22 -18.05
C TYR A 266 -10.01 3.56 -17.58
N PRO A 267 -11.03 3.46 -18.45
CA PRO A 267 -12.15 2.57 -18.18
C PRO A 267 -11.62 1.13 -18.01
N PRO A 268 -11.91 0.44 -16.91
CA PRO A 268 -11.38 -0.91 -16.68
C PRO A 268 -11.91 -1.94 -17.67
N GLY A 269 -13.09 -1.73 -18.25
CA GLY A 269 -13.74 -2.71 -19.10
C GLY A 269 -13.99 -4.01 -18.35
N SER A 270 -13.83 -5.14 -19.03
CA SER A 270 -14.16 -6.48 -18.48
C SER A 270 -13.34 -6.88 -17.24
N THR A 271 -12.22 -6.24 -16.93
CA THR A 271 -11.50 -6.51 -15.67
C THR A 271 -12.32 -6.07 -14.45
N PHE A 272 -13.24 -5.12 -14.63
CA PHE A 272 -14.15 -4.68 -13.56
C PHE A 272 -15.19 -5.74 -13.18
N LYS A 273 -15.42 -6.74 -14.03
CA LYS A 273 -16.33 -7.86 -13.72
C LYS A 273 -15.88 -8.65 -12.49
N ILE A 274 -14.61 -8.54 -12.10
CA ILE A 274 -14.11 -9.06 -10.81
C ILE A 274 -14.84 -8.36 -9.65
N VAL A 275 -15.00 -7.04 -9.71
CA VAL A 275 -15.70 -6.25 -8.68
C VAL A 275 -17.19 -6.56 -8.68
N THR A 276 -17.79 -6.61 -9.88
CA THR A 276 -19.21 -6.95 -10.05
C THR A 276 -19.52 -8.36 -9.57
N ALA A 277 -18.65 -9.33 -9.89
CA ALA A 277 -18.80 -10.72 -9.43
C ALA A 277 -18.66 -10.83 -7.90
N LEU A 278 -17.71 -10.11 -7.32
CA LEU A 278 -17.51 -10.08 -5.87
C LEU A 278 -18.78 -9.61 -5.15
N GLU A 279 -19.35 -8.48 -5.57
CA GLU A 279 -20.58 -7.98 -4.94
C GLU A 279 -21.75 -8.92 -5.14
N TYR A 280 -21.94 -9.45 -6.35
CA TYR A 280 -23.01 -10.41 -6.60
C TYR A 280 -22.90 -11.66 -5.70
N MET A 281 -21.69 -12.22 -5.53
CA MET A 281 -21.46 -13.35 -4.62
C MET A 281 -21.69 -12.97 -3.14
N ARG A 282 -21.44 -11.72 -2.74
CA ARG A 282 -21.72 -11.21 -1.39
C ARG A 282 -23.22 -11.09 -1.11
N GLU A 283 -24.00 -10.70 -2.11
CA GLU A 283 -25.46 -10.61 -2.00
C GLU A 283 -26.13 -11.98 -2.11
N HIS A 284 -25.51 -12.92 -2.82
CA HIS A 284 -26.02 -14.25 -3.13
C HIS A 284 -25.07 -15.38 -2.68
N PRO A 285 -24.68 -15.45 -1.39
CA PRO A 285 -23.61 -16.36 -0.95
C PRO A 285 -23.96 -17.85 -1.16
N ASP A 286 -25.25 -18.20 -1.14
CA ASP A 286 -25.71 -19.58 -1.22
C ASP A 286 -26.21 -19.96 -2.62
N ASP A 287 -26.61 -19.01 -3.46
CA ASP A 287 -27.33 -19.22 -4.72
C ASP A 287 -26.72 -18.52 -5.95
N TYR A 288 -25.57 -17.84 -5.85
CA TYR A 288 -24.95 -17.18 -7.01
C TYR A 288 -24.66 -18.15 -8.18
N LYS A 289 -24.47 -19.45 -7.91
CA LYS A 289 -24.24 -20.48 -8.94
C LYS A 289 -25.53 -20.85 -9.70
N ASP A 290 -26.69 -20.52 -9.14
CA ASP A 290 -28.01 -20.77 -9.77
C ASP A 290 -28.35 -19.69 -10.82
N PHE A 291 -27.50 -18.67 -10.96
CA PHE A 291 -27.65 -17.64 -11.98
C PHE A 291 -27.68 -18.26 -13.38
N HIS A 292 -28.65 -17.82 -14.17
CA HIS A 292 -28.81 -18.26 -15.55
C HIS A 292 -29.12 -17.07 -16.46
N PHE A 293 -28.47 -17.05 -17.63
CA PHE A 293 -28.66 -16.00 -18.64
C PHE A 293 -28.52 -16.57 -20.06
N ASP A 294 -29.51 -16.37 -20.92
CA ASP A 294 -29.44 -16.76 -22.32
C ASP A 294 -28.92 -15.59 -23.17
N CYS A 295 -27.68 -15.69 -23.60
CA CYS A 295 -26.99 -14.67 -24.39
C CYS A 295 -27.15 -14.88 -25.88
N ASN A 296 -27.83 -13.96 -26.56
CA ASN A 296 -27.96 -13.92 -28.01
C ASN A 296 -27.06 -12.85 -28.67
N GLY A 297 -26.04 -12.35 -27.94
CA GLY A 297 -25.07 -11.35 -28.42
C GLY A 297 -25.47 -9.92 -28.12
N VAL A 298 -26.74 -9.61 -27.85
CA VAL A 298 -27.23 -8.28 -27.47
C VAL A 298 -28.23 -8.40 -26.34
N TYR A 299 -27.99 -7.73 -25.23
CA TYR A 299 -28.93 -7.62 -24.12
C TYR A 299 -29.75 -6.34 -24.24
N HIS A 300 -31.07 -6.44 -24.17
CA HIS A 300 -32.01 -5.33 -24.22
C HIS A 300 -32.67 -5.13 -22.85
N ASN A 301 -32.72 -3.89 -22.39
CA ASN A 301 -33.49 -3.49 -21.20
C ASN A 301 -34.21 -2.16 -21.50
N GLY A 302 -35.50 -2.22 -21.79
CA GLY A 302 -36.29 -1.07 -22.28
C GLY A 302 -35.67 -0.51 -23.57
N ASP A 303 -35.37 0.77 -23.56
CA ASP A 303 -34.79 1.49 -24.70
C ASP A 303 -33.26 1.31 -24.82
N TYR A 304 -32.64 0.64 -23.86
CA TYR A 304 -31.16 0.44 -23.81
C TYR A 304 -30.74 -0.90 -24.35
N SER A 305 -29.56 -0.96 -24.93
CA SER A 305 -28.95 -2.21 -25.38
C SER A 305 -27.46 -2.27 -25.10
N ILE A 306 -27.00 -3.41 -24.60
CA ILE A 306 -25.58 -3.74 -24.37
C ILE A 306 -25.22 -4.87 -25.31
N LYS A 307 -24.12 -4.71 -26.06
CA LYS A 307 -23.61 -5.73 -26.98
C LYS A 307 -22.43 -6.47 -26.36
N CYS A 308 -22.38 -7.78 -26.52
CA CYS A 308 -21.17 -8.54 -26.30
C CYS A 308 -20.12 -8.17 -27.38
N PHE A 309 -18.87 -8.55 -27.13
CA PHE A 309 -17.79 -8.27 -28.08
C PHE A 309 -18.14 -8.85 -29.46
N HIS A 310 -18.00 -8.06 -30.49
CA HIS A 310 -18.46 -8.43 -31.88
C HIS A 310 -19.90 -8.89 -31.99
N SER A 311 -20.76 -8.64 -31.00
CA SER A 311 -22.16 -9.13 -30.89
C SER A 311 -22.23 -10.67 -30.92
N GLU A 312 -21.22 -11.35 -30.40
CA GLU A 312 -21.13 -12.80 -30.28
C GLU A 312 -22.17 -13.34 -29.30
N ALA A 313 -22.92 -14.35 -29.73
CA ALA A 313 -23.92 -15.02 -28.90
C ALA A 313 -23.25 -16.17 -28.12
N HIS A 314 -23.24 -16.07 -26.77
CA HIS A 314 -22.63 -17.10 -25.93
C HIS A 314 -23.61 -18.24 -25.57
N GLY A 315 -24.90 -18.14 -25.95
CA GLY A 315 -25.92 -19.14 -25.62
C GLY A 315 -26.27 -19.15 -24.12
N SER A 316 -26.57 -20.32 -23.59
CA SER A 316 -26.96 -20.49 -22.20
C SER A 316 -25.74 -20.40 -21.28
N GLN A 317 -25.77 -19.41 -20.38
CA GLN A 317 -24.69 -19.07 -19.46
C GLN A 317 -25.14 -19.25 -18.01
N ASP A 318 -24.42 -20.05 -17.23
CA ASP A 318 -24.39 -19.95 -15.77
C ASP A 318 -23.41 -18.84 -15.35
N PHE A 319 -23.27 -18.62 -14.05
CA PHE A 319 -22.41 -17.57 -13.52
C PHE A 319 -20.93 -17.73 -13.93
N MET A 320 -20.41 -18.96 -13.88
CA MET A 320 -19.02 -19.28 -14.22
C MET A 320 -18.75 -19.01 -15.70
N LYS A 321 -19.59 -19.56 -16.58
CA LYS A 321 -19.49 -19.33 -18.03
C LYS A 321 -19.69 -17.88 -18.42
N ALA A 322 -20.61 -17.16 -17.76
CA ALA A 322 -20.81 -15.74 -18.00
C ALA A 322 -19.56 -14.92 -17.66
N PHE A 323 -18.82 -15.31 -16.62
CA PHE A 323 -17.53 -14.69 -16.30
C PHE A 323 -16.45 -15.09 -17.30
N ALA A 324 -16.28 -16.39 -17.56
CA ALA A 324 -15.28 -16.94 -18.47
C ALA A 324 -15.39 -16.36 -19.89
N ASN A 325 -16.61 -16.34 -20.44
CA ASN A 325 -16.92 -15.74 -21.74
C ASN A 325 -16.98 -14.22 -21.73
N SER A 326 -16.73 -13.62 -20.56
CA SER A 326 -16.83 -12.17 -20.40
C SER A 326 -18.14 -11.58 -20.94
N CYS A 327 -19.29 -12.24 -20.71
CA CYS A 327 -20.58 -11.91 -21.27
C CYS A 327 -21.09 -10.54 -20.73
N ASN A 328 -21.13 -9.54 -21.61
CA ASN A 328 -21.59 -8.21 -21.23
C ASN A 328 -23.08 -8.18 -20.86
N GLY A 329 -23.94 -8.94 -21.59
CA GLY A 329 -25.35 -9.01 -21.30
C GLY A 329 -25.63 -9.56 -19.92
N ALA A 330 -24.97 -10.68 -19.56
CA ALA A 330 -25.09 -11.30 -18.25
C ALA A 330 -24.69 -10.33 -17.13
N PHE A 331 -23.47 -9.74 -17.21
CA PHE A 331 -22.98 -8.84 -16.17
C PHE A 331 -23.75 -7.53 -16.07
N SER A 332 -24.26 -6.98 -17.17
CA SER A 332 -25.17 -5.86 -17.14
C SER A 332 -26.50 -6.21 -16.48
N SER A 333 -27.03 -7.44 -16.71
CA SER A 333 -28.27 -7.89 -16.05
C SER A 333 -28.07 -8.09 -14.55
N LEU A 334 -26.91 -8.62 -14.12
CA LEU A 334 -26.56 -8.76 -12.70
C LEU A 334 -26.57 -7.39 -12.00
N GLY A 335 -25.95 -6.39 -12.60
CA GLY A 335 -25.91 -5.05 -12.03
C GLY A 335 -27.30 -4.43 -11.75
N LEU A 336 -28.30 -4.79 -12.53
CA LEU A 336 -29.68 -4.32 -12.30
C LEU A 336 -30.38 -5.00 -11.11
N THR A 337 -29.86 -6.11 -10.63
CA THR A 337 -30.44 -6.85 -9.49
C THR A 337 -29.76 -6.54 -8.16
N MET A 338 -28.54 -5.95 -8.20
CA MET A 338 -27.73 -5.66 -7.01
C MET A 338 -28.17 -4.38 -6.29
N ASP A 339 -27.91 -4.33 -4.99
CA ASP A 339 -27.95 -3.11 -4.20
C ASP A 339 -26.77 -2.20 -4.58
N LEU A 340 -27.07 -1.06 -5.20
CA LEU A 340 -26.06 -0.16 -5.74
C LEU A 340 -25.23 0.53 -4.67
N ASP A 341 -25.77 0.72 -3.46
CA ASP A 341 -25.01 1.31 -2.35
C ASP A 341 -24.02 0.29 -1.77
N ARG A 342 -24.38 -1.00 -1.72
CA ARG A 342 -23.46 -2.08 -1.37
C ARG A 342 -22.39 -2.28 -2.44
N PHE A 343 -22.78 -2.24 -3.71
CA PHE A 343 -21.82 -2.29 -4.82
C PHE A 343 -20.82 -1.14 -4.76
N HIS A 344 -21.27 0.07 -4.39
CA HIS A 344 -20.39 1.21 -4.17
C HIS A 344 -19.42 0.94 -3.00
N ALA A 345 -19.92 0.45 -1.89
CA ALA A 345 -19.09 0.12 -0.72
C ALA A 345 -18.04 -0.95 -1.04
N THR A 346 -18.40 -2.00 -1.80
CA THR A 346 -17.45 -3.02 -2.27
C THR A 346 -16.36 -2.43 -3.15
N ALA A 347 -16.69 -1.48 -4.04
CA ALA A 347 -15.68 -0.79 -4.83
C ALA A 347 -14.75 0.07 -3.94
N GLU A 348 -15.28 0.74 -2.90
CA GLU A 348 -14.46 1.50 -1.94
C GLU A 348 -13.56 0.59 -1.08
N GLU A 349 -14.03 -0.59 -0.68
CA GLU A 349 -13.20 -1.61 -0.01
C GLU A 349 -12.05 -2.10 -0.89
N LEU A 350 -12.28 -2.16 -2.21
CA LEU A 350 -11.25 -2.45 -3.21
C LEU A 350 -10.43 -1.21 -3.58
N LEU A 351 -10.50 -0.13 -2.81
CA LEU A 351 -9.72 1.12 -2.91
C LEU A 351 -10.12 2.06 -4.08
N PHE A 352 -11.25 1.89 -4.72
CA PHE A 352 -11.80 2.97 -5.54
C PHE A 352 -12.15 4.17 -4.64
N ASN A 353 -11.96 5.38 -5.12
CA ASN A 353 -12.16 6.64 -4.38
C ASN A 353 -11.30 6.78 -3.12
N ASN A 354 -10.35 5.89 -2.92
CA ASN A 354 -9.48 5.84 -1.75
C ASN A 354 -8.00 5.87 -2.17
N PRO A 355 -7.10 6.42 -1.32
CA PRO A 355 -5.68 6.40 -1.59
C PRO A 355 -5.13 4.96 -1.58
N LEU A 356 -4.26 4.68 -2.55
CA LEU A 356 -3.52 3.41 -2.59
C LEU A 356 -2.45 3.40 -1.50
N PRO A 357 -2.11 2.23 -0.93
CA PRO A 357 -1.08 2.10 0.09
C PRO A 357 0.34 2.18 -0.49
N LEU A 358 0.61 3.22 -1.27
CA LEU A 358 1.87 3.47 -1.97
C LEU A 358 2.50 4.76 -1.43
N SER A 359 3.72 4.68 -0.90
CA SER A 359 4.48 5.82 -0.38
C SER A 359 5.57 6.26 -1.36
N GLY A 360 5.82 7.57 -1.42
CA GLY A 360 6.95 8.15 -2.15
C GLY A 360 6.84 8.12 -3.68
N TYR A 361 5.73 7.65 -4.23
CA TYR A 361 5.49 7.58 -5.67
C TYR A 361 4.23 8.33 -6.07
N SER A 362 4.28 9.09 -7.16
CA SER A 362 3.11 9.83 -7.65
C SER A 362 2.14 8.90 -8.38
N TYR A 363 0.86 8.95 -8.01
CA TYR A 363 -0.20 8.18 -8.66
C TYR A 363 -1.52 8.97 -8.70
N LYS A 364 -2.49 8.45 -9.44
CA LYS A 364 -3.87 8.95 -9.47
C LYS A 364 -4.79 7.95 -8.78
N GLU A 365 -5.74 8.46 -8.01
CA GLU A 365 -6.81 7.64 -7.44
C GLU A 365 -7.78 7.20 -8.52
N SER A 366 -8.20 5.94 -8.44
CA SER A 366 -9.24 5.36 -9.30
C SER A 366 -10.60 5.81 -8.81
N SER A 367 -11.58 5.93 -9.70
CA SER A 367 -12.90 6.45 -9.36
C SER A 367 -14.03 5.49 -9.72
N PHE A 368 -14.98 5.35 -8.82
CA PHE A 368 -16.26 4.67 -8.98
C PHE A 368 -17.36 5.54 -8.39
N ASN A 369 -18.27 6.01 -9.23
CA ASN A 369 -19.23 7.05 -8.82
C ASN A 369 -20.68 6.55 -8.70
N MET A 370 -20.98 5.34 -9.18
CA MET A 370 -22.35 4.78 -9.14
C MET A 370 -22.80 4.54 -7.70
N LYS A 371 -24.03 4.97 -7.39
CA LYS A 371 -24.69 4.84 -6.08
C LYS A 371 -26.17 4.55 -6.25
N GLY A 372 -26.86 4.29 -5.15
CA GLY A 372 -28.30 4.15 -5.11
C GLY A 372 -29.00 5.30 -5.84
N GLY A 373 -29.97 4.95 -6.69
CA GLY A 373 -30.67 5.91 -7.55
C GLY A 373 -30.01 6.21 -8.91
N ALA A 374 -28.90 5.54 -9.25
CA ALA A 374 -28.31 5.60 -10.59
C ALA A 374 -29.30 5.15 -11.67
N GLY A 375 -29.25 5.79 -12.84
CA GLY A 375 -30.12 5.44 -13.95
C GLY A 375 -29.78 4.08 -14.57
N THR A 376 -30.76 3.39 -15.16
CA THR A 376 -30.59 2.07 -15.79
C THR A 376 -29.39 2.00 -16.73
N TRP A 377 -29.18 3.02 -17.58
CA TRP A 377 -28.07 3.07 -18.51
C TRP A 377 -26.71 3.11 -17.81
N GLU A 378 -26.61 3.89 -16.74
CA GLU A 378 -25.38 3.97 -15.94
C GLU A 378 -25.06 2.62 -15.29
N VAL A 379 -26.07 1.95 -14.72
CA VAL A 379 -25.89 0.61 -14.11
C VAL A 379 -25.42 -0.40 -15.15
N LEU A 380 -26.06 -0.46 -16.32
CA LEU A 380 -25.70 -1.38 -17.38
C LEU A 380 -24.24 -1.23 -17.83
N GLN A 381 -23.77 0.01 -17.99
CA GLN A 381 -22.41 0.30 -18.41
C GLN A 381 -21.38 0.05 -17.29
N THR A 382 -21.69 0.53 -16.10
CA THR A 382 -20.75 0.47 -14.97
C THR A 382 -20.49 -0.97 -14.53
N SER A 383 -21.51 -1.84 -14.57
CA SER A 383 -21.37 -3.26 -14.20
C SER A 383 -20.40 -4.05 -15.11
N ILE A 384 -20.08 -3.51 -16.29
CA ILE A 384 -19.08 -4.07 -17.21
C ILE A 384 -17.81 -3.21 -17.31
N GLY A 385 -17.62 -2.31 -16.34
CA GLY A 385 -16.42 -1.46 -16.24
C GLY A 385 -16.32 -0.36 -17.28
N GLN A 386 -17.47 0.14 -17.75
CA GLN A 386 -17.59 1.26 -18.68
C GLN A 386 -18.20 2.49 -18.00
N GLY A 387 -18.64 3.46 -18.76
CA GLY A 387 -19.24 4.70 -18.20
C GLY A 387 -18.17 5.61 -17.59
N THR A 388 -18.40 6.05 -16.34
CA THR A 388 -17.54 7.00 -15.61
C THR A 388 -16.50 6.33 -14.70
N THR A 389 -16.49 5.00 -14.64
CA THR A 389 -15.50 4.25 -13.83
C THR A 389 -14.12 4.34 -14.46
N LEU A 390 -13.14 4.74 -13.67
CA LEU A 390 -11.76 4.88 -14.11
C LEU A 390 -10.80 4.19 -13.14
N ILE A 391 -9.82 3.47 -13.68
CA ILE A 391 -8.81 2.76 -12.89
C ILE A 391 -7.41 3.01 -13.46
N THR A 392 -6.40 3.00 -12.58
CA THR A 392 -5.01 2.94 -13.03
C THR A 392 -4.56 1.49 -13.23
N PRO A 393 -3.62 1.19 -14.15
CA PRO A 393 -3.05 -0.15 -14.31
C PRO A 393 -2.46 -0.71 -13.00
N LEU A 394 -1.82 0.13 -12.19
CA LEU A 394 -1.32 -0.27 -10.88
C LEU A 394 -2.47 -0.75 -9.97
N HIS A 395 -3.55 0.01 -9.87
CA HIS A 395 -4.68 -0.36 -9.02
C HIS A 395 -5.32 -1.67 -9.48
N ASN A 396 -5.48 -1.86 -10.79
CA ASN A 396 -5.98 -3.12 -11.35
C ASN A 396 -5.07 -4.31 -11.00
N ALA A 397 -3.76 -4.12 -11.05
CA ALA A 397 -2.79 -5.12 -10.63
C ALA A 397 -2.88 -5.41 -9.13
N LEU A 398 -3.12 -4.40 -8.27
CA LEU A 398 -3.28 -4.57 -6.82
C LEU A 398 -4.52 -5.40 -6.47
N ILE A 399 -5.66 -5.16 -7.14
CA ILE A 399 -6.87 -5.98 -6.95
C ILE A 399 -6.59 -7.43 -7.36
N THR A 400 -5.96 -7.63 -8.51
CA THR A 400 -5.62 -8.97 -9.01
C THR A 400 -4.63 -9.69 -8.07
N ALA A 401 -3.62 -8.96 -7.57
CA ALA A 401 -2.65 -9.48 -6.60
C ALA A 401 -3.32 -9.88 -5.27
N ALA A 402 -4.29 -9.08 -4.79
CA ALA A 402 -5.03 -9.41 -3.58
C ALA A 402 -5.86 -10.70 -3.77
N VAL A 403 -6.50 -10.89 -4.92
CA VAL A 403 -7.18 -12.16 -5.24
C VAL A 403 -6.18 -13.32 -5.19
N ALA A 404 -5.04 -13.20 -5.85
CA ALA A 404 -4.01 -14.24 -5.90
C ALA A 404 -3.39 -14.53 -4.52
N ASN A 405 -3.40 -13.55 -3.61
CA ASN A 405 -2.84 -13.64 -2.26
C ASN A 405 -3.92 -13.87 -1.18
N GLY A 406 -4.98 -14.60 -1.50
CA GLY A 406 -6.02 -15.00 -0.56
C GLY A 406 -6.78 -13.83 0.08
N GLY A 407 -6.97 -12.74 -0.65
CA GLY A 407 -7.67 -11.54 -0.22
C GLY A 407 -6.81 -10.49 0.47
N THR A 408 -5.56 -10.79 0.74
CA THR A 408 -4.62 -9.87 1.41
C THR A 408 -3.87 -9.02 0.38
N LEU A 409 -4.01 -7.71 0.48
CA LEU A 409 -3.21 -6.75 -0.27
C LEU A 409 -1.85 -6.55 0.41
N MET A 410 -0.77 -6.71 -0.35
CA MET A 410 0.56 -6.27 0.07
C MET A 410 0.82 -4.85 -0.45
N LYS A 411 1.50 -4.03 0.36
CA LYS A 411 1.89 -2.68 -0.07
C LYS A 411 2.88 -2.78 -1.23
N PRO A 412 2.60 -2.16 -2.38
CA PRO A 412 3.53 -2.19 -3.50
C PRO A 412 4.80 -1.40 -3.17
N TYR A 413 5.96 -1.91 -3.55
CA TYR A 413 7.24 -1.24 -3.36
C TYR A 413 8.24 -1.54 -4.47
N LEU A 414 9.18 -0.59 -4.65
CA LEU A 414 10.22 -0.61 -5.68
C LEU A 414 11.64 -0.67 -5.10
N LEU A 415 11.82 -0.32 -3.81
CA LEU A 415 13.14 -0.32 -3.15
C LEU A 415 13.29 -1.61 -2.37
N ASP A 416 14.30 -2.43 -2.69
CA ASP A 416 14.59 -3.66 -1.95
C ASP A 416 15.55 -3.37 -0.78
N ARG A 417 16.67 -2.69 -1.04
CA ARG A 417 17.65 -2.35 -0.01
C ARG A 417 18.51 -1.17 -0.42
N VAL A 418 19.15 -0.58 0.58
CA VAL A 418 20.21 0.43 0.45
C VAL A 418 21.52 -0.21 0.81
N VAL A 419 22.53 0.03 -0.02
CA VAL A 419 23.90 -0.47 0.21
C VAL A 419 24.88 0.70 0.21
N SER A 420 25.84 0.68 1.13
CA SER A 420 26.92 1.67 1.17
C SER A 420 27.81 1.57 -0.07
N ALA A 421 28.65 2.58 -0.30
CA ALA A 421 29.67 2.52 -1.34
C ALA A 421 30.63 1.32 -1.19
N GLY A 422 30.82 0.82 0.03
CA GLY A 422 31.58 -0.38 0.33
C GLY A 422 30.82 -1.70 0.13
N GLY A 423 29.54 -1.66 -0.27
CA GLY A 423 28.70 -2.82 -0.53
C GLY A 423 28.01 -3.40 0.71
N GLU A 424 28.11 -2.73 1.88
CA GLU A 424 27.43 -3.17 3.09
C GLU A 424 25.94 -2.78 3.06
N GLU A 425 25.05 -3.67 3.52
CA GLU A 425 23.62 -3.37 3.62
C GLU A 425 23.36 -2.36 4.75
N VAL A 426 22.90 -1.16 4.36
CA VAL A 426 22.54 -0.07 5.29
C VAL A 426 21.10 -0.22 5.77
N LYS A 427 20.20 -0.58 4.84
CA LYS A 427 18.76 -0.71 5.12
C LYS A 427 18.15 -1.75 4.20
N LYS A 428 17.22 -2.55 4.72
CA LYS A 428 16.35 -3.46 3.96
C LYS A 428 14.91 -3.03 4.05
N PHE A 429 14.20 -3.06 2.94
CA PHE A 429 12.74 -2.85 2.90
C PHE A 429 12.06 -4.21 2.90
N LEU A 430 11.14 -4.41 3.84
CA LEU A 430 10.46 -5.68 4.01
C LEU A 430 9.03 -5.61 3.48
N PRO A 431 8.49 -6.71 2.95
CA PRO A 431 7.08 -6.81 2.60
C PRO A 431 6.18 -6.41 3.77
N THR A 432 5.19 -5.58 3.49
CA THR A 432 4.26 -5.07 4.50
C THR A 432 2.83 -5.22 3.99
N SER A 433 1.93 -5.74 4.83
CA SER A 433 0.52 -5.83 4.48
C SER A 433 -0.09 -4.43 4.33
N GLY A 434 -0.87 -4.25 3.28
CA GLY A 434 -1.73 -3.08 3.03
C GLY A 434 -3.14 -3.24 3.60
N GLY A 435 -3.47 -4.42 4.13
CA GLY A 435 -4.80 -4.77 4.65
C GLY A 435 -5.44 -5.93 3.91
N THR A 436 -6.67 -6.25 4.28
CA THR A 436 -7.48 -7.29 3.64
C THR A 436 -8.56 -6.61 2.81
N LEU A 437 -8.63 -6.90 1.50
CA LEU A 437 -9.63 -6.35 0.57
C LEU A 437 -10.86 -7.26 0.45
N MET A 438 -10.68 -8.55 0.69
CA MET A 438 -11.74 -9.56 0.63
C MET A 438 -11.38 -10.76 1.49
N THR A 439 -12.35 -11.58 1.84
CA THR A 439 -12.10 -12.81 2.59
C THR A 439 -11.35 -13.86 1.76
N ALA A 440 -10.71 -14.82 2.42
CA ALA A 440 -10.02 -15.91 1.71
C ALA A 440 -10.98 -16.77 0.86
N THR A 441 -12.22 -16.93 1.28
CA THR A 441 -13.25 -17.63 0.51
C THR A 441 -13.64 -16.87 -0.74
N GLU A 442 -13.86 -15.55 -0.64
CA GLU A 442 -14.15 -14.69 -1.80
C GLU A 442 -12.99 -14.71 -2.80
N ALA A 443 -11.75 -14.60 -2.30
CA ALA A 443 -10.55 -14.68 -3.14
C ALA A 443 -10.42 -16.03 -3.84
N ALA A 444 -10.74 -17.14 -3.16
CA ALA A 444 -10.73 -18.48 -3.76
C ALA A 444 -11.79 -18.62 -4.86
N ASN A 445 -13.01 -18.13 -4.62
CA ASN A 445 -14.09 -18.14 -5.62
C ASN A 445 -13.72 -17.28 -6.85
N LEU A 446 -13.16 -16.08 -6.65
CA LEU A 446 -12.68 -15.24 -7.74
C LEU A 446 -11.52 -15.89 -8.50
N THR A 447 -10.63 -16.59 -7.80
CA THR A 447 -9.53 -17.33 -8.44
C THR A 447 -10.07 -18.44 -9.36
N GLU A 448 -11.11 -19.16 -8.94
CA GLU A 448 -11.79 -20.18 -9.77
C GLU A 448 -12.36 -19.52 -11.03
N LEU A 449 -13.14 -18.43 -10.88
CA LEU A 449 -13.70 -17.67 -12.01
C LEU A 449 -12.62 -17.17 -12.98
N MET A 450 -11.52 -16.58 -12.46
CA MET A 450 -10.45 -16.03 -13.28
C MET A 450 -9.64 -17.11 -14.01
N ARG A 451 -9.53 -18.33 -13.43
CA ARG A 451 -8.87 -19.46 -14.09
C ARG A 451 -9.68 -19.98 -15.25
N ASP A 452 -11.00 -20.03 -15.13
CA ASP A 452 -11.88 -20.50 -16.18
C ASP A 452 -11.78 -19.65 -17.45
N VAL A 453 -11.48 -18.34 -17.34
CA VAL A 453 -11.21 -17.46 -18.50
C VAL A 453 -10.07 -17.97 -19.40
N VAL A 454 -9.13 -18.75 -18.84
CA VAL A 454 -7.95 -19.25 -19.56
C VAL A 454 -8.14 -20.68 -20.03
N VAL A 455 -9.06 -21.44 -19.43
CA VAL A 455 -9.25 -22.86 -19.70
C VAL A 455 -10.35 -23.10 -20.74
N GLU A 456 -11.39 -22.24 -20.79
CA GLU A 456 -12.43 -22.24 -21.83
C GLU A 456 -11.97 -21.42 -23.07
#